data_1f99f00d3d80e583b32b03cec8f4b6af
#
_entry.id   1f99f00d3d80e583b32b03cec8f4b6af
#
_cell.length_a   1.000
_cell.length_b   1.000
_cell.length_c   1.000
_cell.angle_alpha   90.00
_cell.angle_beta   90.00
_cell.angle_gamma   90.00
#
_symmetry.space_group_name_H-M   'P 1'
#
loop_
_entity.id
_entity.type
_entity.pdbx_description
1 polymer ?
#
loop_
_entity_poly.entity_id
_entity_poly.type
_entity_poly.pdbx_seq_one_letter_code
_entity_poly.pdbx_strand_id
1 'polypeptide(L)'
;EKITIQTGQGPITLRLGGTIDRMDAKDTTLRIVDYKTGGSPKTPANIEQLFTPSETRPNYIFQTFLYAAIMSRQQSLKVAPSLLYIHRAASESYSPVIEMGEPRQPKIPVNNFAFFEDEFRERLQRLLKEIFDENEPFTQTEDTKKCAYCDFKAICKR
;
A
#
# COMPACT_ATOMS: atom_id res chain seq x y z
N GLU A 1 14.46 0.88 1.40
CA GLU A 1 14.85 -0.52 1.16
C GLU A 1 15.34 -0.69 -0.28
N LYS A 2 16.29 -1.62 -0.51
CA LYS A 2 16.71 -2.04 -1.84
C LYS A 2 16.14 -3.41 -2.12
N ILE A 3 15.53 -3.59 -3.30
CA ILE A 3 15.01 -4.88 -3.77
C ILE A 3 15.66 -5.19 -5.10
N THR A 4 16.25 -6.37 -5.25
CA THR A 4 16.80 -6.86 -6.52
C THR A 4 15.80 -7.82 -7.15
N ILE A 5 15.43 -7.53 -8.39
CA ILE A 5 14.59 -8.39 -9.22
C ILE A 5 15.40 -8.93 -10.40
N GLN A 6 15.07 -10.12 -10.89
CA GLN A 6 15.62 -10.70 -12.10
C GLN A 6 14.74 -10.31 -13.30
N THR A 7 15.34 -9.80 -14.34
CA THR A 7 14.71 -9.49 -15.62
C THR A 7 15.39 -10.23 -16.76
N GLY A 8 14.85 -10.18 -17.98
CA GLY A 8 15.46 -10.77 -19.17
C GLY A 8 16.86 -10.23 -19.48
N GLN A 9 17.17 -8.99 -19.07
CA GLN A 9 18.47 -8.34 -19.24
C GLN A 9 19.41 -8.48 -18.04
N GLY A 10 19.02 -9.24 -17.02
CA GLY A 10 19.80 -9.45 -15.80
C GLY A 10 19.17 -8.82 -14.54
N PRO A 11 19.92 -8.78 -13.44
CA PRO A 11 19.40 -8.26 -12.18
C PRO A 11 19.29 -6.74 -12.18
N ILE A 12 18.14 -6.21 -11.76
CA ILE A 12 17.92 -4.78 -11.54
C ILE A 12 17.71 -4.54 -10.05
N THR A 13 18.43 -3.58 -9.46
CA THR A 13 18.24 -3.17 -8.07
C THR A 13 17.41 -1.91 -7.99
N LEU A 14 16.23 -2.02 -7.41
CA LEU A 14 15.28 -0.95 -7.20
C LEU A 14 15.43 -0.38 -5.79
N ARG A 15 15.20 0.93 -5.64
CA ARG A 15 15.15 1.59 -4.34
C ARG A 15 13.70 1.94 -4.04
N LEU A 16 13.13 1.32 -3.01
CA LEU A 16 11.80 1.61 -2.49
C LEU A 16 11.90 2.47 -1.23
N GLY A 17 11.05 3.48 -1.14
CA GLY A 17 11.02 4.38 0.00
C GLY A 17 9.95 5.46 -0.15
N GLY A 18 9.92 6.36 0.81
CA GLY A 18 9.02 7.49 0.85
C GLY A 18 9.15 8.22 2.19
N THR A 19 8.23 9.14 2.43
CA THR A 19 8.15 9.88 3.70
C THR A 19 7.02 9.30 4.55
N ILE A 20 7.32 8.96 5.78
CA ILE A 20 6.34 8.55 6.79
C ILE A 20 5.96 9.80 7.58
N ASP A 21 4.66 10.13 7.66
CA ASP A 21 4.20 11.34 8.32
C ASP A 21 4.47 11.31 9.82
N ARG A 22 4.25 10.16 10.48
CA ARG A 22 4.50 9.99 11.90
C ARG A 22 4.83 8.55 12.28
N MET A 23 5.75 8.41 13.21
CA MET A 23 6.06 7.15 13.89
C MET A 23 5.95 7.32 15.40
N ASP A 24 5.24 6.40 16.05
CA ASP A 24 5.11 6.32 17.51
C ASP A 24 5.58 4.96 17.98
N ALA A 25 6.43 4.93 19.01
CA ALA A 25 6.81 3.69 19.68
C ALA A 25 6.13 3.61 21.05
N LYS A 26 5.48 2.47 21.34
CA LYS A 26 4.93 2.15 22.64
C LYS A 26 5.16 0.67 22.94
N ASP A 27 5.75 0.38 24.08
CA ASP A 27 6.11 -0.98 24.50
C ASP A 27 6.92 -1.71 23.41
N THR A 28 6.37 -2.78 22.85
CA THR A 28 6.98 -3.59 21.79
C THR A 28 6.46 -3.28 20.40
N THR A 29 5.75 -2.16 20.23
CA THR A 29 5.07 -1.83 18.97
C THR A 29 5.52 -0.48 18.44
N LEU A 30 5.91 -0.45 17.16
CA LEU A 30 6.11 0.74 16.35
C LEU A 30 4.86 0.96 15.50
N ARG A 31 4.14 2.04 15.76
CA ARG A 31 3.01 2.46 14.92
C ARG A 31 3.52 3.40 13.83
N ILE A 32 3.16 3.11 12.59
CA ILE A 32 3.37 3.98 11.42
C ILE A 32 2.05 4.61 11.09
N VAL A 33 1.97 5.94 11.13
CA VAL A 33 0.74 6.69 10.87
C VAL A 33 0.92 7.53 9.61
N ASP A 34 0.02 7.34 8.67
CA ASP A 34 -0.09 8.18 7.48
C ASP A 34 -1.36 9.03 7.58
N TYR A 35 -1.22 10.35 7.40
CA TYR A 35 -2.31 11.32 7.54
C TYR A 35 -3.04 11.51 6.21
N LYS A 36 -4.38 11.44 6.26
CA LYS A 36 -5.22 11.67 5.09
C LYS A 36 -6.19 12.82 5.34
N THR A 37 -6.10 13.85 4.51
CA THR A 37 -7.02 15.00 4.54
C THR A 37 -8.30 14.75 3.75
N GLY A 38 -8.29 13.77 2.85
CA GLY A 38 -9.44 13.40 2.02
C GLY A 38 -9.67 11.89 1.94
N GLY A 39 -10.72 11.49 1.24
CA GLY A 39 -11.11 10.09 1.09
C GLY A 39 -11.85 9.54 2.32
N SER A 40 -12.01 8.23 2.37
CA SER A 40 -12.68 7.52 3.46
C SER A 40 -11.96 6.21 3.79
N PRO A 41 -12.05 5.73 5.04
CA PRO A 41 -11.52 4.42 5.41
C PRO A 41 -12.06 3.32 4.50
N LYS A 42 -11.17 2.41 4.11
CA LYS A 42 -11.50 1.20 3.35
C LYS A 42 -11.10 -0.01 4.16
N THR A 43 -11.82 -1.11 3.97
CA THR A 43 -11.53 -2.40 4.61
C THR A 43 -11.38 -3.43 3.49
N PRO A 44 -10.14 -3.69 3.00
CA PRO A 44 -9.91 -4.72 1.99
C PRO A 44 -10.18 -6.11 2.59
N ALA A 45 -10.71 -7.00 1.77
CA ALA A 45 -10.96 -8.38 2.17
C ALA A 45 -9.66 -9.13 2.45
N ASN A 46 -8.64 -8.90 1.61
CA ASN A 46 -7.34 -9.59 1.64
C ASN A 46 -6.24 -8.72 1.04
N ILE A 47 -5.00 -9.22 1.06
CA ILE A 47 -3.83 -8.53 0.49
C ILE A 47 -3.94 -8.38 -1.03
N GLU A 48 -4.55 -9.32 -1.73
CA GLU A 48 -4.71 -9.28 -3.18
C GLU A 48 -5.40 -8.01 -3.66
N GLN A 49 -6.43 -7.54 -2.94
CA GLN A 49 -7.15 -6.31 -3.29
C GLN A 49 -6.27 -5.04 -3.27
N LEU A 50 -5.13 -5.07 -2.57
CA LEU A 50 -4.16 -3.98 -2.59
C LEU A 50 -3.43 -3.89 -3.94
N PHE A 51 -3.33 -4.99 -4.66
CA PHE A 51 -2.58 -5.11 -5.92
C PHE A 51 -3.49 -5.14 -7.15
N THR A 52 -4.73 -5.57 -7.00
CA THR A 52 -5.68 -5.68 -8.12
C THR A 52 -6.13 -4.29 -8.59
N PRO A 53 -5.92 -3.94 -9.87
CA PRO A 53 -6.39 -2.68 -10.44
C PRO A 53 -7.92 -2.56 -10.32
N SER A 54 -8.40 -1.49 -9.70
CA SER A 54 -9.83 -1.16 -9.63
C SER A 54 -10.02 0.32 -9.28
N GLU A 55 -11.21 0.88 -9.56
CA GLU A 55 -11.57 2.24 -9.14
C GLU A 55 -11.57 2.38 -7.59
N THR A 56 -11.88 1.30 -6.90
CA THR A 56 -11.99 1.29 -5.44
C THR A 56 -10.75 0.73 -4.73
N ARG A 57 -9.65 0.50 -5.47
CA ARG A 57 -8.41 -0.01 -4.90
C ARG A 57 -7.99 0.78 -3.66
N PRO A 58 -7.63 0.14 -2.53
CA PRO A 58 -7.27 0.81 -1.30
C PRO A 58 -5.81 1.31 -1.31
N ASN A 59 -5.51 2.29 -2.18
CA ASN A 59 -4.16 2.80 -2.42
C ASN A 59 -3.46 3.31 -1.16
N TYR A 60 -4.20 3.93 -0.22
CA TYR A 60 -3.63 4.42 1.02
C TYR A 60 -3.15 3.27 1.93
N ILE A 61 -3.89 2.16 1.96
CA ILE A 61 -3.47 0.96 2.70
C ILE A 61 -2.25 0.34 2.04
N PHE A 62 -2.22 0.24 0.70
CA PHE A 62 -1.04 -0.22 -0.02
C PHE A 62 0.21 0.60 0.34
N GLN A 63 0.11 1.93 0.32
CA GLN A 63 1.20 2.84 0.69
C GLN A 63 1.67 2.59 2.12
N THR A 64 0.75 2.51 3.07
CA THR A 64 1.08 2.33 4.49
C THR A 64 1.69 0.94 4.74
N PHE A 65 1.22 -0.10 4.03
CA PHE A 65 1.80 -1.45 4.08
C PHE A 65 3.20 -1.50 3.46
N LEU A 66 3.46 -0.72 2.41
CA LEU A 66 4.80 -0.60 1.85
C LEU A 66 5.77 -0.01 2.89
N TYR A 67 5.35 1.03 3.62
CA TYR A 67 6.15 1.59 4.71
C TYR A 67 6.33 0.59 5.86
N ALA A 68 5.29 -0.16 6.21
CA ALA A 68 5.38 -1.20 7.23
C ALA A 68 6.37 -2.30 6.81
N ALA A 69 6.34 -2.73 5.56
CA ALA A 69 7.27 -3.71 5.02
C ALA A 69 8.73 -3.23 5.05
N ILE A 70 8.98 -1.96 4.77
CA ILE A 70 10.33 -1.37 4.86
C ILE A 70 10.79 -1.33 6.31
N MET A 71 9.93 -0.87 7.22
CA MET A 71 10.27 -0.68 8.63
C MET A 71 10.44 -2.00 9.39
N SER A 72 9.67 -3.05 9.07
CA SER A 72 9.81 -4.36 9.72
C SER A 72 11.19 -4.99 9.53
N ARG A 73 11.93 -4.62 8.49
CA ARG A 73 13.32 -5.06 8.27
C ARG A 73 14.37 -4.19 8.94
N GLN A 74 14.02 -3.01 9.41
CA GLN A 74 14.98 -2.05 9.96
C GLN A 74 15.04 -2.07 11.49
N GLN A 75 14.09 -2.73 12.11
CA GLN A 75 13.98 -2.75 13.56
C GLN A 75 13.22 -4.01 14.05
N SER A 76 13.29 -4.31 15.35
CA SER A 76 12.76 -5.55 15.95
C SER A 76 11.37 -5.42 16.59
N LEU A 77 10.80 -4.21 16.63
CA LEU A 77 9.45 -3.99 17.18
C LEU A 77 8.37 -4.53 16.24
N LYS A 78 7.21 -4.87 16.78
CA LYS A 78 6.02 -5.14 15.95
C LYS A 78 5.62 -3.87 15.21
N VAL A 79 5.42 -3.95 13.90
CA VAL A 79 5.00 -2.79 13.11
C VAL A 79 3.47 -2.79 12.95
N ALA A 80 2.82 -1.70 13.37
CA ALA A 80 1.37 -1.50 13.25
C ALA A 80 1.08 -0.34 12.29
N PRO A 81 0.76 -0.61 11.00
CA PRO A 81 0.37 0.43 10.06
C PRO A 81 -1.00 1.01 10.40
N SER A 82 -1.13 2.32 10.27
CA SER A 82 -2.34 3.07 10.63
C SER A 82 -2.61 4.21 9.64
N LEU A 83 -3.90 4.49 9.40
CA LEU A 83 -4.36 5.61 8.57
C LEU A 83 -5.19 6.58 9.40
N LEU A 84 -4.71 7.80 9.58
CA LEU A 84 -5.45 8.83 10.31
C LEU A 84 -6.16 9.78 9.34
N TYR A 85 -7.47 9.62 9.21
CA TYR A 85 -8.30 10.55 8.46
C TYR A 85 -8.63 11.77 9.34
N ILE A 86 -8.00 12.92 9.04
CA ILE A 86 -8.07 14.14 9.88
C ILE A 86 -9.51 14.58 10.13
N HIS A 87 -10.35 14.57 9.11
CA HIS A 87 -11.76 14.97 9.22
C HIS A 87 -12.62 14.03 10.09
N ARG A 88 -12.10 12.84 10.46
CA ARG A 88 -12.75 11.88 11.33
C ARG A 88 -12.12 11.80 12.73
N ALA A 89 -10.97 12.44 12.94
CA ALA A 89 -10.18 12.31 14.16
C ALA A 89 -10.91 12.77 15.44
N ALA A 90 -11.90 13.67 15.31
CA ALA A 90 -12.72 14.14 16.43
C ALA A 90 -13.87 13.19 16.82
N SER A 91 -14.15 12.13 16.05
CA SER A 91 -15.21 11.17 16.37
C SER A 91 -14.69 10.13 17.37
N GLU A 92 -15.39 9.97 18.50
CA GLU A 92 -15.04 8.97 19.51
C GLU A 92 -15.08 7.52 18.99
N SER A 93 -15.90 7.25 17.98
CA SER A 93 -16.02 5.92 17.37
C SER A 93 -14.96 5.64 16.31
N TYR A 94 -14.15 6.63 15.93
CA TYR A 94 -13.15 6.47 14.89
C TYR A 94 -11.84 5.89 15.45
N SER A 95 -11.30 4.88 14.74
CA SER A 95 -9.97 4.33 15.00
C SER A 95 -9.10 4.45 13.74
N PRO A 96 -7.82 4.86 13.85
CA PRO A 96 -6.89 4.88 12.74
C PRO A 96 -6.34 3.48 12.38
N VAL A 97 -6.69 2.45 13.13
CA VAL A 97 -6.26 1.08 12.89
C VAL A 97 -6.83 0.61 11.56
N ILE A 98 -5.95 0.08 10.70
CA ILE A 98 -6.38 -0.56 9.45
C ILE A 98 -7.03 -1.89 9.80
N GLU A 99 -8.18 -2.15 9.20
CA GLU A 99 -8.89 -3.42 9.34
C GLU A 99 -8.97 -4.14 8.00
N MET A 100 -8.89 -5.46 8.05
CA MET A 100 -9.04 -6.35 6.89
C MET A 100 -10.11 -7.39 7.14
N GLY A 101 -10.75 -7.86 6.09
CA GLY A 101 -11.71 -8.96 6.16
C GLY A 101 -12.89 -8.82 5.20
N GLU A 102 -13.50 -9.95 4.91
CA GLU A 102 -14.62 -10.06 3.97
C GLU A 102 -15.86 -9.26 4.42
N PRO A 103 -16.65 -8.73 3.49
CA PRO A 103 -17.92 -8.08 3.83
C PRO A 103 -18.79 -8.98 4.71
N ARG A 104 -19.42 -8.39 5.72
CA ARG A 104 -20.30 -9.07 6.68
C ARG A 104 -19.63 -10.10 7.59
N GLN A 105 -18.30 -10.22 7.55
CA GLN A 105 -17.51 -11.02 8.48
C GLN A 105 -16.83 -10.12 9.53
N PRO A 106 -16.44 -10.66 10.70
CA PRO A 106 -15.62 -9.95 11.66
C PRO A 106 -14.33 -9.43 11.00
N LYS A 107 -13.97 -8.18 11.32
CA LYS A 107 -12.76 -7.56 10.80
C LYS A 107 -11.56 -7.88 11.68
N ILE A 108 -10.42 -8.01 11.06
CA ILE A 108 -9.14 -8.29 11.70
C ILE A 108 -8.35 -6.97 11.73
N PRO A 109 -8.09 -6.39 12.92
CA PRO A 109 -7.26 -5.21 13.04
C PRO A 109 -5.79 -5.56 12.74
N VAL A 110 -5.13 -4.72 11.93
CA VAL A 110 -3.72 -4.89 11.58
C VAL A 110 -2.83 -4.26 12.65
N ASN A 111 -2.78 -4.90 13.82
CA ASN A 111 -1.95 -4.47 14.95
C ASN A 111 -0.51 -5.01 14.88
N ASN A 112 -0.25 -5.94 13.97
CA ASN A 112 1.07 -6.47 13.68
C ASN A 112 1.14 -6.83 12.19
N PHE A 113 1.93 -6.10 11.44
CA PHE A 113 2.10 -6.29 10.01
C PHE A 113 2.74 -7.65 9.65
N ALA A 114 3.51 -8.25 10.56
CA ALA A 114 4.20 -9.52 10.31
C ALA A 114 3.24 -10.65 9.84
N PHE A 115 1.97 -10.63 10.22
CA PHE A 115 0.97 -11.62 9.76
C PHE A 115 0.60 -11.48 8.27
N PHE A 116 0.92 -10.36 7.66
CA PHE A 116 0.59 -10.04 6.28
C PHE A 116 1.84 -9.83 5.42
N GLU A 117 3.02 -9.80 6.04
CA GLU A 117 4.26 -9.38 5.41
C GLU A 117 4.67 -10.28 4.25
N ASP A 118 4.66 -11.59 4.45
CA ASP A 118 5.14 -12.55 3.44
C ASP A 118 4.30 -12.47 2.17
N GLU A 119 2.96 -12.50 2.28
CA GLU A 119 2.08 -12.38 1.14
C GLU A 119 2.21 -11.01 0.46
N PHE A 120 2.29 -9.93 1.26
CA PHE A 120 2.46 -8.59 0.70
C PHE A 120 3.78 -8.47 -0.09
N ARG A 121 4.88 -8.99 0.44
CA ARG A 121 6.20 -8.96 -0.22
C ARG A 121 6.23 -9.81 -1.48
N GLU A 122 5.65 -10.99 -1.46
CA GLU A 122 5.57 -11.85 -2.65
C GLU A 122 4.84 -11.12 -3.78
N ARG A 123 3.67 -10.52 -3.48
CA ARG A 123 2.89 -9.78 -4.46
C ARG A 123 3.60 -8.51 -4.93
N LEU A 124 4.30 -7.82 -4.03
CA LEU A 124 5.12 -6.64 -4.39
C LEU A 124 6.25 -7.03 -5.35
N GLN A 125 6.95 -8.12 -5.09
CA GLN A 125 7.99 -8.60 -5.99
C GLN A 125 7.43 -8.99 -7.36
N ARG A 126 6.25 -9.61 -7.41
CA ARG A 126 5.55 -9.95 -8.65
C ARG A 126 5.20 -8.70 -9.45
N LEU A 127 4.60 -7.70 -8.79
CA LEU A 127 4.28 -6.41 -9.41
C LEU A 127 5.54 -5.70 -9.95
N LEU A 128 6.64 -5.71 -9.19
CA LEU A 128 7.89 -5.11 -9.64
C LEU A 128 8.48 -5.84 -10.85
N LYS A 129 8.42 -7.17 -10.87
CA LYS A 129 8.86 -7.94 -12.04
C LYS A 129 8.02 -7.62 -13.27
N GLU A 130 6.70 -7.54 -13.14
CA GLU A 130 5.78 -7.16 -14.22
C GLU A 130 6.10 -5.77 -14.79
N ILE A 131 6.31 -4.77 -13.91
CA ILE A 131 6.63 -3.38 -14.33
C ILE A 131 7.95 -3.32 -15.15
N PHE A 132 8.92 -4.18 -14.84
CA PHE A 132 10.22 -4.19 -15.48
C PHE A 132 10.41 -5.38 -16.43
N ASP A 133 9.34 -6.08 -16.81
CA ASP A 133 9.38 -7.11 -17.84
C ASP A 133 9.34 -6.44 -19.21
N GLU A 134 10.41 -6.65 -19.98
CA GLU A 134 10.53 -6.11 -21.35
C GLU A 134 9.55 -6.72 -22.35
N ASN A 135 8.96 -7.88 -22.00
CA ASN A 135 7.96 -8.55 -22.84
C ASN A 135 6.53 -8.06 -22.55
N GLU A 136 6.33 -7.30 -21.46
CA GLU A 136 5.04 -6.72 -21.10
C GLU A 136 4.93 -5.28 -21.63
N PRO A 137 4.14 -5.03 -22.69
CA PRO A 137 4.02 -3.70 -23.26
C PRO A 137 3.26 -2.75 -22.32
N PHE A 138 3.68 -1.49 -22.26
CA PHE A 138 2.90 -0.45 -21.61
C PHE A 138 1.65 -0.16 -22.43
N THR A 139 0.47 -0.48 -21.85
CA THR A 139 -0.82 -0.23 -22.48
C THR A 139 -1.52 0.95 -21.83
N GLN A 140 -2.43 1.57 -22.58
CA GLN A 140 -3.28 2.64 -22.03
C GLN A 140 -4.29 2.03 -21.04
N THR A 141 -4.56 2.75 -19.94
CA THR A 141 -5.59 2.33 -18.99
C THR A 141 -6.98 2.30 -19.66
N GLU A 142 -7.79 1.31 -19.32
CA GLU A 142 -9.20 1.25 -19.69
C GLU A 142 -10.06 2.22 -18.85
N ASP A 143 -9.58 2.59 -17.66
CA ASP A 143 -10.24 3.56 -16.78
C ASP A 143 -10.02 5.00 -17.26
N THR A 144 -10.86 5.44 -18.18
CA THR A 144 -10.79 6.80 -18.77
C THR A 144 -11.07 7.91 -17.77
N LYS A 145 -11.68 7.63 -16.60
CA LYS A 145 -11.88 8.63 -15.55
C LYS A 145 -10.54 9.12 -14.99
N LYS A 146 -9.54 8.26 -14.92
CA LYS A 146 -8.17 8.64 -14.52
C LYS A 146 -7.51 9.58 -15.52
N CYS A 147 -7.90 9.50 -16.79
CA CYS A 147 -7.36 10.36 -17.84
C CYS A 147 -7.83 11.82 -17.71
N ALA A 148 -8.97 12.09 -17.09
CA ALA A 148 -9.52 13.44 -16.95
C ALA A 148 -8.53 14.41 -16.26
N TYR A 149 -7.76 13.92 -15.31
CA TYR A 149 -6.79 14.69 -14.52
C TYR A 149 -5.33 14.28 -14.79
N CYS A 150 -5.09 13.52 -15.87
CA CYS A 150 -3.74 13.06 -16.22
C CYS A 150 -3.01 14.11 -17.05
N ASP A 151 -1.81 14.49 -16.65
CA ASP A 151 -0.96 15.44 -17.37
C ASP A 151 -0.57 14.92 -18.77
N PHE A 152 -0.56 13.61 -18.95
CA PHE A 152 -0.17 12.94 -20.20
C PHE A 152 -1.34 12.57 -21.11
N LYS A 153 -2.57 13.00 -20.81
CA LYS A 153 -3.77 12.63 -21.59
C LYS A 153 -3.65 13.00 -23.08
N ALA A 154 -2.98 14.11 -23.40
CA ALA A 154 -2.78 14.54 -24.78
C ALA A 154 -1.91 13.55 -25.58
N ILE A 155 -0.88 12.94 -24.94
CA ILE A 155 -0.03 11.92 -25.56
C ILE A 155 -0.84 10.66 -25.85
N CYS A 156 -1.73 10.31 -24.93
CA CYS A 156 -2.62 9.16 -25.06
C CYS A 156 -3.84 9.41 -25.97
N LYS A 157 -4.02 10.64 -26.46
CA LYS A 157 -5.21 11.06 -27.25
C LYS A 157 -6.54 10.82 -26.51
N ARG A 158 -6.56 11.12 -25.19
CA ARG A 158 -7.68 10.90 -24.28
C ARG A 158 -8.19 12.23 -23.70
#